data_1cdd418e0f620efab119961e57d47a63
#
_entry.id   1cdd418e0f620efab119961e57d47a63
#
_cell.length_a   1.000
_cell.length_b   1.000
_cell.length_c   1.000
_cell.angle_alpha   90.00
_cell.angle_beta   90.00
_cell.angle_gamma   90.00
#
_symmetry.space_group_name_H-M   'P 1'
#
loop_
_entity.id
_entity.type
_entity.pdbx_description
1 polymer ?
#
loop_
_entity_poly.entity_id
_entity_poly.type
_entity_poly.pdbx_seq_one_letter_code
_entity_poly.pdbx_strand_id
1 'polypeptide(L)'
;MLNYEADDLIATYVEQILDEGAKVTIVSSDKDLMQLFKKKVRIYDPMKNKFISNDDVINKFGVGPDKVIDVQSLAGDSTDNVPGVPGIGVKTAAELIKEYGNLENLLKNANKIKQNKRRETLLENKDKALVSKKLVTLKNDVPVKDKLTDFVLKKVDVDKLYNFLREMEFNRLLSSAISTYGQSKFSDEIEVKKETSKISKDKYLSLIHI
;
A
#
# COMPACT_ATOMS: atom_id res chain seq x y z
N MET A 1 15.81 2.92 3.47
CA MET A 1 16.71 2.67 4.61
C MET A 1 17.08 1.19 4.60
N LEU A 2 18.32 0.80 4.90
CA LEU A 2 18.64 -0.63 5.00
C LEU A 2 17.85 -1.25 6.15
N ASN A 3 17.25 -2.43 5.92
CA ASN A 3 16.47 -3.24 6.87
C ASN A 3 15.08 -2.72 7.25
N TYR A 4 14.54 -1.75 6.53
CA TYR A 4 13.16 -1.27 6.72
C TYR A 4 12.46 -1.18 5.37
N GLU A 5 11.18 -1.50 5.37
CA GLU A 5 10.30 -1.35 4.22
C GLU A 5 9.72 0.06 4.12
N ALA A 6 9.19 0.43 2.97
CA ALA A 6 8.54 1.73 2.80
C ALA A 6 7.35 1.89 3.76
N ASP A 7 6.65 0.81 4.03
CA ASP A 7 5.46 0.78 4.90
C ASP A 7 5.80 1.05 6.37
N ASP A 8 6.99 0.62 6.84
CA ASP A 8 7.51 0.95 8.17
C ASP A 8 7.78 2.46 8.30
N LEU A 9 8.33 3.06 7.23
CA LEU A 9 8.55 4.52 7.18
C LEU A 9 7.21 5.26 7.19
N ILE A 10 6.24 4.81 6.41
CA ILE A 10 4.89 5.38 6.40
C ILE A 10 4.27 5.27 7.80
N ALA A 11 4.33 4.10 8.43
CA ALA A 11 3.79 3.90 9.77
C ALA A 11 4.47 4.82 10.81
N THR A 12 5.79 4.96 10.71
CA THR A 12 6.57 5.84 11.60
C THR A 12 6.15 7.30 11.45
N TYR A 13 6.06 7.82 10.22
CA TYR A 13 5.62 9.19 9.99
C TYR A 13 4.15 9.41 10.37
N VAL A 14 3.29 8.41 10.17
CA VAL A 14 1.90 8.47 10.63
C VAL A 14 1.83 8.71 12.13
N GLU A 15 2.57 7.95 12.95
CA GLU A 15 2.57 8.15 14.41
C GLU A 15 3.12 9.54 14.78
N GLN A 16 4.24 9.98 14.21
CA GLN A 16 4.80 11.31 14.46
C GLN A 16 3.81 12.44 14.13
N ILE A 17 3.11 12.34 12.99
CA ILE A 17 2.11 13.34 12.58
C ILE A 17 0.91 13.35 13.54
N LEU A 18 0.49 12.17 14.01
CA LEU A 18 -0.62 12.05 14.95
C LEU A 18 -0.26 12.63 16.32
N ASP A 19 0.99 12.45 16.78
CA ASP A 19 1.50 13.02 18.03
C ASP A 19 1.49 14.55 17.98
N GLU A 20 1.77 15.16 16.82
CA GLU A 20 1.63 16.59 16.59
C GLU A 20 0.16 17.04 16.43
N GLY A 21 -0.80 16.12 16.50
CA GLY A 21 -2.23 16.41 16.44
C GLY A 21 -2.80 16.61 15.03
N ALA A 22 -1.99 16.47 14.00
CA ALA A 22 -2.37 16.66 12.60
C ALA A 22 -3.16 15.46 12.02
N LYS A 23 -3.64 15.61 10.78
CA LYS A 23 -4.34 14.57 10.02
C LYS A 23 -3.43 14.01 8.93
N VAL A 24 -3.56 12.72 8.66
CA VAL A 24 -2.80 12.02 7.62
C VAL A 24 -3.72 11.52 6.53
N THR A 25 -3.25 11.62 5.28
CA THR A 25 -3.84 10.90 4.16
C THR A 25 -2.75 10.05 3.53
N ILE A 26 -2.89 8.72 3.63
CA ILE A 26 -2.03 7.75 2.98
C ILE A 26 -2.60 7.51 1.58
N VAL A 27 -1.77 7.61 0.55
CA VAL A 27 -2.14 7.32 -0.85
C VAL A 27 -1.50 6.00 -1.23
N SER A 28 -2.27 4.91 -1.16
CA SER A 28 -1.79 3.57 -1.49
C SER A 28 -2.94 2.62 -1.75
N SER A 29 -2.71 1.62 -2.62
CA SER A 29 -3.62 0.48 -2.81
C SER A 29 -3.24 -0.72 -1.94
N ASP A 30 -2.18 -0.59 -1.13
CA ASP A 30 -1.70 -1.65 -0.29
C ASP A 30 -2.66 -1.92 0.88
N LYS A 31 -3.00 -3.20 1.03
CA LYS A 31 -3.93 -3.66 2.08
C LYS A 31 -3.30 -3.61 3.48
N ASP A 32 -1.98 -3.73 3.57
CA ASP A 32 -1.28 -3.84 4.84
C ASP A 32 -1.28 -2.51 5.59
N LEU A 33 -1.32 -1.40 4.84
CA LEU A 33 -1.51 -0.07 5.40
C LEU A 33 -2.91 0.16 6.03
N MET A 34 -3.88 -0.75 5.79
CA MET A 34 -5.20 -0.67 6.43
C MET A 34 -5.13 -0.85 7.95
N GLN A 35 -4.06 -1.45 8.50
CA GLN A 35 -3.81 -1.49 9.93
C GLN A 35 -3.57 -0.11 10.55
N LEU A 36 -3.20 0.89 9.74
CA LEU A 36 -2.98 2.27 10.17
C LEU A 36 -4.27 3.11 10.17
N PHE A 37 -5.41 2.56 9.73
CA PHE A 37 -6.67 3.28 9.63
C PHE A 37 -7.18 3.67 11.02
N LYS A 38 -7.25 4.97 11.30
CA LYS A 38 -7.67 5.58 12.58
C LYS A 38 -8.46 6.86 12.32
N LYS A 39 -9.04 7.46 13.38
CA LYS A 39 -9.88 8.67 13.29
C LYS A 39 -9.24 9.84 12.52
N LYS A 40 -7.91 10.02 12.62
CA LYS A 40 -7.17 11.10 11.96
C LYS A 40 -6.38 10.61 10.73
N VAL A 41 -6.44 9.32 10.40
CA VAL A 41 -5.76 8.71 9.26
C VAL A 41 -6.79 8.29 8.22
N ARG A 42 -6.64 8.79 7.01
CA ARG A 42 -7.43 8.37 5.84
C ARG A 42 -6.52 7.66 4.85
N ILE A 43 -7.05 6.66 4.17
CA ILE A 43 -6.36 5.95 3.10
C ILE A 43 -7.11 6.21 1.80
N TYR A 44 -6.40 6.67 0.78
CA TYR A 44 -6.93 6.85 -0.55
C TYR A 44 -6.33 5.80 -1.48
N ASP A 45 -7.19 4.98 -2.09
CA ASP A 45 -6.79 3.97 -3.08
C ASP A 45 -6.83 4.60 -4.48
N PRO A 46 -5.67 4.91 -5.09
CA PRO A 46 -5.63 5.55 -6.40
C PRO A 46 -6.07 4.63 -7.54
N MET A 47 -5.97 3.31 -7.37
CA MET A 47 -6.41 2.34 -8.37
C MET A 47 -7.93 2.27 -8.46
N LYS A 48 -8.61 2.42 -7.32
CA LYS A 48 -10.08 2.45 -7.23
C LYS A 48 -10.65 3.86 -7.23
N ASN A 49 -9.79 4.87 -7.20
CA ASN A 49 -10.16 6.29 -7.13
C ASN A 49 -11.13 6.58 -5.98
N LYS A 50 -10.87 6.04 -4.78
CA LYS A 50 -11.74 6.22 -3.61
C LYS A 50 -10.98 6.23 -2.29
N PHE A 51 -11.57 6.86 -1.28
CA PHE A 51 -11.14 6.71 0.10
C PHE A 51 -11.62 5.37 0.66
N ILE A 52 -10.73 4.68 1.36
CA ILE A 52 -11.06 3.46 2.08
C ILE A 52 -11.87 3.83 3.32
N SER A 53 -13.01 3.19 3.49
CA SER A 53 -13.88 3.31 4.66
C SER A 53 -13.60 2.21 5.68
N ASN A 54 -14.13 2.36 6.89
CA ASN A 54 -14.12 1.28 7.88
C ASN A 54 -14.82 0.02 7.36
N ASP A 55 -15.91 0.19 6.61
CA ASP A 55 -16.64 -0.93 6.02
C ASP A 55 -15.82 -1.65 4.94
N ASP A 56 -14.99 -0.93 4.18
CA ASP A 56 -14.06 -1.57 3.23
C ASP A 56 -13.05 -2.45 3.95
N VAL A 57 -12.54 -2.04 5.12
CA VAL A 57 -11.64 -2.86 5.95
C VAL A 57 -12.38 -4.08 6.48
N ILE A 58 -13.58 -3.91 7.02
CA ILE A 58 -14.42 -5.01 7.51
C ILE A 58 -14.77 -5.98 6.39
N ASN A 59 -15.12 -5.49 5.21
CA ASN A 59 -15.43 -6.35 4.05
C ASN A 59 -14.20 -7.17 3.61
N LYS A 60 -13.00 -6.60 3.72
CA LYS A 60 -11.76 -7.27 3.32
C LYS A 60 -11.27 -8.26 4.36
N PHE A 61 -11.23 -7.89 5.62
CA PHE A 61 -10.61 -8.67 6.70
C PHE A 61 -11.62 -9.33 7.63
N GLY A 62 -12.91 -9.00 7.53
CA GLY A 62 -13.96 -9.50 8.41
C GLY A 62 -13.96 -8.86 9.79
N VAL A 63 -13.05 -7.94 10.09
CA VAL A 63 -12.86 -7.26 11.39
C VAL A 63 -12.56 -5.78 11.17
N GLY A 64 -12.65 -4.98 12.24
CA GLY A 64 -12.22 -3.59 12.22
C GLY A 64 -10.69 -3.43 12.10
N PRO A 65 -10.22 -2.20 11.81
CA PRO A 65 -8.78 -1.92 11.60
C PRO A 65 -7.88 -2.35 12.76
N ASP A 66 -8.37 -2.25 13.98
CA ASP A 66 -7.67 -2.63 15.21
C ASP A 66 -7.37 -4.13 15.35
N LYS A 67 -7.98 -4.96 14.51
CA LYS A 67 -7.84 -6.43 14.49
C LYS A 67 -7.24 -6.98 13.19
N VAL A 68 -6.89 -6.11 12.25
CA VAL A 68 -6.33 -6.53 10.95
C VAL A 68 -5.06 -7.34 11.14
N ILE A 69 -4.14 -6.89 12.01
CA ILE A 69 -2.89 -7.59 12.30
C ILE A 69 -3.16 -9.02 12.79
N ASP A 70 -4.09 -9.18 13.73
CA ASP A 70 -4.40 -10.51 14.30
C ASP A 70 -4.99 -11.46 13.25
N VAL A 71 -5.85 -10.95 12.36
CA VAL A 71 -6.41 -11.73 11.25
C VAL A 71 -5.34 -12.12 10.24
N GLN A 72 -4.48 -11.19 9.84
CA GLN A 72 -3.38 -11.48 8.91
C GLN A 72 -2.36 -12.45 9.51
N SER A 73 -2.11 -12.36 10.81
CA SER A 73 -1.21 -13.29 11.52
C SER A 73 -1.67 -14.73 11.42
N LEU A 74 -2.97 -14.96 11.40
CA LEU A 74 -3.56 -16.29 11.28
C LEU A 74 -3.71 -16.71 9.80
N ALA A 75 -4.19 -15.82 8.96
CA ALA A 75 -4.46 -16.12 7.56
C ALA A 75 -3.17 -16.24 6.73
N GLY A 76 -2.13 -15.54 7.13
CA GLY A 76 -0.90 -15.40 6.35
C GLY A 76 -1.09 -14.54 5.10
N ASP A 77 -0.01 -14.37 4.37
CA ASP A 77 0.02 -13.73 3.07
C ASP A 77 1.07 -14.39 2.17
N SER A 78 0.61 -15.00 1.09
CA SER A 78 1.50 -15.69 0.16
C SER A 78 2.32 -14.72 -0.70
N THR A 79 1.84 -13.49 -0.91
CA THR A 79 2.55 -12.47 -1.68
C THR A 79 3.79 -12.01 -0.93
N ASP A 80 3.67 -11.82 0.37
CA ASP A 80 4.72 -11.31 1.26
C ASP A 80 5.42 -12.43 2.05
N ASN A 81 5.18 -13.69 1.63
CA ASN A 81 5.76 -14.87 2.26
C ASN A 81 5.48 -14.98 3.78
N VAL A 82 4.34 -14.49 4.21
CA VAL A 82 3.86 -14.62 5.59
C VAL A 82 3.19 -15.98 5.76
N PRO A 83 3.70 -16.88 6.64
CA PRO A 83 3.26 -18.27 6.66
C PRO A 83 1.82 -18.47 7.13
N GLY A 84 1.33 -17.67 8.09
CA GLY A 84 0.05 -17.89 8.72
C GLY A 84 -0.09 -19.25 9.40
N VAL A 85 -1.34 -19.66 9.64
CA VAL A 85 -1.68 -20.99 10.15
C VAL A 85 -2.31 -21.81 9.02
N PRO A 86 -1.77 -22.99 8.67
CA PRO A 86 -2.27 -23.80 7.59
C PRO A 86 -3.78 -24.07 7.68
N GLY A 87 -4.51 -23.82 6.58
CA GLY A 87 -5.96 -24.06 6.52
C GLY A 87 -6.82 -23.02 7.24
N ILE A 88 -6.23 -21.94 7.76
CA ILE A 88 -6.96 -20.80 8.33
C ILE A 88 -6.85 -19.63 7.34
N GLY A 89 -7.89 -19.40 6.55
CA GLY A 89 -8.00 -18.21 5.73
C GLY A 89 -8.65 -17.03 6.47
N VAL A 90 -8.70 -15.87 5.81
CA VAL A 90 -9.20 -14.60 6.38
C VAL A 90 -10.55 -14.74 7.08
N LYS A 91 -11.53 -15.43 6.47
CA LYS A 91 -12.87 -15.62 7.05
C LYS A 91 -12.82 -16.34 8.38
N THR A 92 -12.10 -17.47 8.44
CA THR A 92 -11.96 -18.28 9.66
C THR A 92 -11.14 -17.53 10.71
N ALA A 93 -10.10 -16.82 10.30
CA ALA A 93 -9.30 -15.98 11.18
C ALA A 93 -10.16 -14.89 11.83
N ALA A 94 -10.99 -14.20 11.02
CA ALA A 94 -11.90 -13.18 11.53
C ALA A 94 -12.91 -13.72 12.54
N GLU A 95 -13.49 -14.91 12.29
CA GLU A 95 -14.41 -15.59 13.23
C GLU A 95 -13.71 -15.85 14.57
N LEU A 96 -12.51 -16.41 14.53
CA LEU A 96 -11.71 -16.70 15.72
C LEU A 96 -11.33 -15.43 16.50
N ILE A 97 -10.88 -14.40 15.79
CA ILE A 97 -10.50 -13.13 16.44
C ILE A 97 -11.73 -12.43 17.05
N LYS A 98 -12.89 -12.51 16.42
CA LYS A 98 -14.15 -12.01 17.02
C LYS A 98 -14.53 -12.74 18.30
N GLU A 99 -14.36 -14.08 18.32
CA GLU A 99 -14.70 -14.93 19.46
C GLU A 99 -13.73 -14.75 20.63
N TYR A 100 -12.40 -14.70 20.36
CA TYR A 100 -11.36 -14.67 21.39
C TYR A 100 -10.76 -13.28 21.65
N GLY A 101 -11.11 -12.27 20.84
CA GLY A 101 -10.70 -10.87 20.97
C GLY A 101 -9.38 -10.52 20.29
N ASN A 102 -8.32 -11.32 20.45
CA ASN A 102 -7.00 -11.14 19.82
C ASN A 102 -6.25 -12.46 19.67
N LEU A 103 -5.13 -12.44 18.96
CA LEU A 103 -4.31 -13.63 18.70
C LEU A 103 -3.79 -14.27 19.99
N GLU A 104 -3.30 -13.48 20.94
CA GLU A 104 -2.73 -13.99 22.20
C GLU A 104 -3.78 -14.75 23.01
N ASN A 105 -4.97 -14.18 23.14
CA ASN A 105 -6.07 -14.84 23.86
C ASN A 105 -6.56 -16.08 23.12
N LEU A 106 -6.61 -16.04 21.80
CA LEU A 106 -6.93 -17.23 20.99
C LEU A 106 -5.92 -18.34 21.24
N LEU A 107 -4.62 -18.06 21.16
CA LEU A 107 -3.57 -19.07 21.37
C LEU A 107 -3.57 -19.63 22.80
N LYS A 108 -3.83 -18.79 23.82
CA LYS A 108 -4.00 -19.26 25.23
C LYS A 108 -5.20 -20.19 25.41
N ASN A 109 -6.29 -19.93 24.67
CA ASN A 109 -7.53 -20.68 24.78
C ASN A 109 -7.73 -21.70 23.64
N ALA A 110 -6.72 -21.97 22.83
CA ALA A 110 -6.83 -22.87 21.68
C ALA A 110 -7.41 -24.24 22.03
N ASN A 111 -7.11 -24.77 23.25
CA ASN A 111 -7.66 -26.03 23.74
C ASN A 111 -9.18 -26.04 23.87
N LYS A 112 -9.84 -24.89 23.97
CA LYS A 112 -11.30 -24.74 24.09
C LYS A 112 -12.04 -24.74 22.76
N ILE A 113 -11.32 -24.74 21.66
CA ILE A 113 -11.92 -24.71 20.31
C ILE A 113 -12.63 -26.04 20.08
N LYS A 114 -13.93 -25.95 19.76
CA LYS A 114 -14.81 -27.13 19.59
C LYS A 114 -14.41 -28.02 18.40
N GLN A 115 -13.94 -27.42 17.31
CA GLN A 115 -13.54 -28.14 16.11
C GLN A 115 -12.17 -28.78 16.29
N ASN A 116 -12.08 -30.10 16.39
CA ASN A 116 -10.84 -30.85 16.67
C ASN A 116 -9.72 -30.45 15.69
N LYS A 117 -9.98 -30.55 14.38
CA LYS A 117 -8.96 -30.24 13.36
C LYS A 117 -8.40 -28.81 13.50
N ARG A 118 -9.29 -27.83 13.70
CA ARG A 118 -8.87 -26.42 13.88
C ARG A 118 -8.07 -26.22 15.15
N ARG A 119 -8.48 -26.87 16.24
CA ARG A 119 -7.77 -26.86 17.53
C ARG A 119 -6.36 -27.43 17.38
N GLU A 120 -6.22 -28.63 16.81
CA GLU A 120 -4.94 -29.31 16.59
C GLU A 120 -4.02 -28.43 15.72
N THR A 121 -4.51 -27.96 14.57
CA THR A 121 -3.73 -27.09 13.68
C THR A 121 -3.23 -25.83 14.38
N LEU A 122 -4.05 -25.16 15.20
CA LEU A 122 -3.63 -23.98 15.95
C LEU A 122 -2.59 -24.32 17.02
N LEU A 123 -2.74 -25.44 17.73
CA LEU A 123 -1.79 -25.87 18.75
C LEU A 123 -0.43 -26.20 18.14
N GLU A 124 -0.39 -26.89 17.01
CA GLU A 124 0.83 -27.25 16.29
C GLU A 124 1.54 -26.06 15.62
N ASN A 125 0.79 -25.01 15.26
CA ASN A 125 1.34 -23.88 14.50
C ASN A 125 1.33 -22.54 15.27
N LYS A 126 1.33 -22.59 16.61
CA LYS A 126 1.39 -21.38 17.46
C LYS A 126 2.57 -20.47 17.09
N ASP A 127 3.74 -21.05 16.92
CA ASP A 127 4.96 -20.30 16.61
C ASP A 127 4.87 -19.64 15.24
N LYS A 128 4.27 -20.31 14.26
CA LYS A 128 4.04 -19.70 12.94
C LYS A 128 3.11 -18.50 13.02
N ALA A 129 2.03 -18.59 13.81
CA ALA A 129 1.14 -17.44 14.01
C ALA A 129 1.85 -16.25 14.67
N LEU A 130 2.71 -16.52 15.66
CA LEU A 130 3.50 -15.48 16.34
C LEU A 130 4.57 -14.88 15.43
N VAL A 131 5.23 -15.69 14.61
CA VAL A 131 6.17 -15.21 13.59
C VAL A 131 5.42 -14.36 12.55
N SER A 132 4.27 -14.84 12.06
CA SER A 132 3.43 -14.08 11.14
C SER A 132 3.01 -12.74 11.72
N LYS A 133 2.64 -12.69 13.01
CA LYS A 133 2.31 -11.43 13.68
C LYS A 133 3.47 -10.42 13.63
N LYS A 134 4.69 -10.89 13.86
CA LYS A 134 5.88 -10.04 13.77
C LYS A 134 6.13 -9.52 12.35
N LEU A 135 5.86 -10.36 11.33
CA LEU A 135 6.06 -10.02 9.94
C LEU A 135 5.03 -9.02 9.42
N VAL A 136 3.74 -9.19 9.79
CA VAL A 136 2.67 -8.29 9.31
C VAL A 136 2.54 -7.00 10.11
N THR A 137 3.14 -6.91 11.29
CA THR A 137 3.08 -5.70 12.12
C THR A 137 4.09 -4.68 11.60
N LEU A 138 3.61 -3.58 11.09
CA LEU A 138 4.46 -2.48 10.63
C LEU A 138 5.22 -1.85 11.80
N LYS A 139 6.50 -1.58 11.56
CA LYS A 139 7.36 -0.90 12.52
C LYS A 139 7.10 0.60 12.45
N ASN A 140 6.80 1.21 13.59
CA ASN A 140 6.41 2.62 13.69
C ASN A 140 7.41 3.50 14.47
N ASP A 141 8.60 2.94 14.74
CA ASP A 141 9.70 3.58 15.48
C ASP A 141 11.02 3.56 14.69
N VAL A 142 10.93 3.63 13.36
CA VAL A 142 12.11 3.67 12.49
C VAL A 142 12.92 4.95 12.76
N PRO A 143 14.26 4.89 12.88
CA PRO A 143 15.09 6.06 13.13
C PRO A 143 15.21 6.93 11.86
N VAL A 144 14.13 7.62 11.49
CA VAL A 144 14.08 8.52 10.34
C VAL A 144 14.92 9.77 10.57
N LYS A 145 15.61 10.24 9.52
CA LYS A 145 16.49 11.43 9.60
C LYS A 145 15.76 12.71 9.27
N ASP A 146 14.81 12.63 8.33
CA ASP A 146 14.07 13.78 7.84
C ASP A 146 12.96 14.15 8.82
N LYS A 147 12.83 15.43 9.12
CA LYS A 147 11.77 15.94 10.01
C LYS A 147 10.50 16.21 9.21
N LEU A 148 9.34 16.17 9.86
CA LEU A 148 8.06 16.50 9.22
C LEU A 148 8.07 17.89 8.57
N THR A 149 8.80 18.84 9.16
CA THR A 149 8.99 20.19 8.61
C THR A 149 9.71 20.22 7.26
N ASP A 150 10.46 19.17 6.91
CA ASP A 150 11.20 19.09 5.66
C ASP A 150 10.29 18.65 4.48
N PHE A 151 9.12 18.08 4.80
CA PHE A 151 8.12 17.62 3.83
C PHE A 151 7.10 18.70 3.49
N VAL A 152 7.60 19.88 3.10
CA VAL A 152 6.75 20.98 2.65
C VAL A 152 6.57 20.88 1.14
N LEU A 153 5.32 21.04 0.68
CA LEU A 153 5.04 21.13 -0.75
C LEU A 153 5.74 22.33 -1.36
N LYS A 154 6.73 22.09 -2.19
CA LYS A 154 7.49 23.13 -2.90
C LYS A 154 6.75 23.55 -4.16
N LYS A 155 6.96 24.80 -4.58
CA LYS A 155 6.49 25.26 -5.88
C LYS A 155 7.13 24.39 -6.98
N VAL A 156 6.31 23.99 -7.95
CA VAL A 156 6.79 23.17 -9.08
C VAL A 156 7.77 23.99 -9.93
N ASP A 157 8.93 23.42 -10.19
CA ASP A 157 9.88 23.91 -11.19
C ASP A 157 9.38 23.43 -12.55
N VAL A 158 8.60 24.29 -13.21
CA VAL A 158 7.89 23.96 -14.44
C VAL A 158 8.87 23.64 -15.57
N ASP A 159 9.99 24.35 -15.65
CA ASP A 159 10.99 24.15 -16.69
C ASP A 159 11.67 22.78 -16.55
N LYS A 160 12.06 22.40 -15.35
CA LYS A 160 12.60 21.06 -15.09
C LYS A 160 11.60 19.96 -15.38
N LEU A 161 10.33 20.16 -14.97
CA LEU A 161 9.26 19.19 -15.24
C LEU A 161 9.08 18.98 -16.74
N TYR A 162 9.00 20.07 -17.52
CA TYR A 162 8.77 19.97 -18.97
C TYR A 162 9.97 19.35 -19.68
N ASN A 163 11.19 19.72 -19.30
CA ASN A 163 12.41 19.13 -19.86
C ASN A 163 12.45 17.63 -19.61
N PHE A 164 12.17 17.19 -18.37
CA PHE A 164 12.09 15.78 -18.02
C PHE A 164 11.03 15.04 -18.85
N LEU A 165 9.80 15.59 -18.95
CA LEU A 165 8.72 14.95 -19.70
C LEU A 165 9.03 14.88 -21.22
N ARG A 166 9.77 15.84 -21.77
CA ARG A 166 10.25 15.80 -23.15
C ARG A 166 11.33 14.75 -23.36
N GLU A 167 12.34 14.73 -22.49
CA GLU A 167 13.44 13.76 -22.52
C GLU A 167 12.92 12.33 -22.46
N MET A 168 11.91 12.09 -21.63
CA MET A 168 11.26 10.78 -21.50
C MET A 168 10.19 10.51 -22.56
N GLU A 169 9.98 11.42 -23.52
CA GLU A 169 8.95 11.31 -24.58
C GLU A 169 7.52 11.14 -24.05
N PHE A 170 7.22 11.63 -22.84
CA PHE A 170 5.91 11.56 -22.21
C PHE A 170 4.96 12.66 -22.71
N ASN A 171 4.69 12.66 -24.01
CA ASN A 171 3.96 13.73 -24.70
C ASN A 171 2.57 14.01 -24.11
N ARG A 172 1.83 12.96 -23.70
CA ARG A 172 0.50 13.12 -23.09
C ARG A 172 0.58 13.81 -21.72
N LEU A 173 1.56 13.42 -20.91
CA LEU A 173 1.78 14.03 -19.60
C LEU A 173 2.29 15.46 -19.74
N LEU A 174 3.14 15.73 -20.72
CA LEU A 174 3.60 17.09 -21.02
C LEU A 174 2.43 18.01 -21.39
N SER A 175 1.54 17.57 -22.28
CA SER A 175 0.34 18.35 -22.64
C SER A 175 -0.55 18.64 -21.43
N SER A 176 -0.74 17.63 -20.55
CA SER A 176 -1.50 17.80 -19.31
C SER A 176 -0.81 18.75 -18.33
N ALA A 177 0.50 18.65 -18.19
CA ALA A 177 1.28 19.53 -17.32
C ALA A 177 1.24 20.99 -17.81
N ILE A 178 1.36 21.22 -19.13
CA ILE A 178 1.22 22.56 -19.73
C ILE A 178 -0.18 23.13 -19.47
N SER A 179 -1.22 22.31 -19.59
CA SER A 179 -2.60 22.73 -19.27
C SER A 179 -2.75 23.13 -17.79
N THR A 180 -2.03 22.47 -16.89
CA THR A 180 -2.13 22.70 -15.45
C THR A 180 -1.29 23.88 -14.97
N TYR A 181 -0.05 23.99 -15.44
CA TYR A 181 0.93 24.95 -14.93
C TYR A 181 1.20 26.13 -15.88
N GLY A 182 0.60 26.13 -17.08
CA GLY A 182 0.78 27.16 -18.09
C GLY A 182 2.01 26.93 -18.97
N GLN A 183 2.22 27.83 -19.95
CA GLN A 183 3.41 27.79 -20.78
C GLN A 183 4.62 28.29 -20.01
N SER A 184 5.77 27.60 -20.15
CA SER A 184 7.03 28.07 -19.62
C SER A 184 7.67 29.07 -20.59
N LYS A 185 8.58 29.93 -20.10
CA LYS A 185 9.32 30.88 -20.93
C LYS A 185 10.14 30.22 -22.05
N PHE A 186 10.38 28.92 -21.97
CA PHE A 186 11.10 28.10 -22.95
C PHE A 186 10.15 27.39 -23.96
N SER A 187 8.84 27.63 -23.90
CA SER A 187 7.88 27.00 -24.83
C SER A 187 7.90 27.60 -26.24
N ASP A 188 8.52 28.77 -26.44
CA ASP A 188 8.47 29.50 -27.71
C ASP A 188 9.46 28.99 -28.77
N GLU A 189 10.36 28.02 -28.41
CA GLU A 189 11.35 27.49 -29.36
C GLU A 189 10.97 26.18 -30.04
N ILE A 190 9.78 25.63 -29.79
CA ILE A 190 9.38 24.34 -30.39
C ILE A 190 8.07 24.49 -31.14
N GLU A 191 8.12 25.01 -32.38
CA GLU A 191 7.22 24.51 -33.42
C GLU A 191 7.33 22.96 -33.41
N VAL A 192 6.26 22.32 -32.94
CA VAL A 192 6.08 20.88 -33.12
C VAL A 192 6.14 20.63 -34.62
N LYS A 193 7.30 20.24 -35.15
CA LYS A 193 7.38 19.60 -36.44
C LYS A 193 6.45 18.41 -36.37
N LYS A 194 5.23 18.57 -36.83
CA LYS A 194 4.36 17.47 -37.23
C LYS A 194 5.04 16.78 -38.43
N GLU A 195 6.11 16.07 -38.19
CA GLU A 195 6.48 14.97 -39.06
C GLU A 195 5.44 13.88 -38.85
N THR A 196 4.33 14.03 -39.55
CA THR A 196 3.53 12.89 -39.97
C THR A 196 4.44 12.05 -40.86
N SER A 197 5.32 11.26 -40.26
CA SER A 197 5.93 10.15 -40.96
C SER A 197 4.75 9.20 -41.30
N LYS A 198 4.31 9.27 -42.56
CA LYS A 198 3.50 8.23 -43.17
C LYS A 198 4.33 6.97 -43.09
N ILE A 199 4.14 6.23 -42.00
CA ILE A 199 4.67 4.87 -41.89
C ILE A 199 3.93 4.07 -42.97
N SER A 200 4.60 3.79 -44.08
CA SER A 200 4.04 2.94 -45.14
C SER A 200 3.80 1.55 -44.54
N LYS A 201 2.57 1.07 -44.62
CA LYS A 201 2.17 -0.26 -44.13
C LYS A 201 2.99 -1.41 -44.71
N ASP A 202 3.72 -1.18 -45.79
CA ASP A 202 4.46 -2.20 -46.51
C ASP A 202 5.75 -2.66 -45.82
N LYS A 203 6.24 -1.93 -44.80
CA LYS A 203 7.46 -2.31 -44.08
C LYS A 203 7.23 -3.26 -42.89
N TYR A 204 6.00 -3.51 -42.49
CA TYR A 204 5.69 -4.34 -41.31
C TYR A 204 5.18 -5.74 -41.65
N LEU A 205 4.96 -6.07 -42.93
CA LEU A 205 4.48 -7.38 -43.35
C LEU A 205 5.58 -8.45 -43.48
N SER A 206 6.86 -8.11 -43.31
CA SER A 206 7.97 -9.06 -43.47
C SER A 206 8.44 -9.74 -42.17
N LEU A 207 7.80 -9.47 -41.02
CA LEU A 207 8.21 -10.03 -39.73
C LEU A 207 7.23 -11.02 -39.09
N ILE A 208 6.19 -11.45 -39.82
CA ILE A 208 5.19 -12.43 -39.34
C ILE A 208 5.30 -13.79 -40.02
N HIS A 209 6.37 -14.05 -40.73
CA HIS A 209 6.66 -15.39 -41.26
C HIS A 209 8.06 -15.86 -40.89
N ILE A 210 8.21 -16.27 -39.63
CA ILE A 210 9.16 -17.29 -39.20
C ILE A 210 8.46 -18.14 -38.14
#